data_b1198e55fd1ac0ce5196954fba338ee0
#
_entry.id   b1198e55fd1ac0ce5196954fba338ee0
#
_cell.length_a   1.000
_cell.length_b   1.000
_cell.length_c   1.000
_cell.angle_alpha   90.00
_cell.angle_beta   90.00
_cell.angle_gamma   90.00
#
_symmetry.space_group_name_H-M   'P 1'
#
loop_
_entity.id
_entity.type
_entity.pdbx_description
1 polymer ?
#
loop_
_entity_poly.entity_id
_entity_poly.type
_entity_poly.pdbx_seq_one_letter_code
_entity_poly.pdbx_strand_id
1 'polypeptide(L)'
;MSSLNSAIPPSTRPVPGIPVALTVAGSDSGGAGIQADLAAFSYFDVFGTTAITAVTAQNPKAVTAVHPVPPTTVSAQVSAVMSEFSVAAIKTGMLFSAEIIAAVADVLGSRPGTPLVVDPVMVATSGAKLLQDVAI
;
A
#
# COMPACT_ATOMS: atom_id res chain seq x y z
N MET A 1 -9.21 28.56 -5.39
CA MET A 1 -9.02 27.14 -4.98
C MET A 1 -10.12 26.80 -3.98
N SER A 2 -11.28 26.54 -4.48
CA SER A 2 -12.50 26.41 -3.69
C SER A 2 -13.02 24.98 -3.80
N SER A 3 -13.24 24.34 -2.63
CA SER A 3 -14.38 23.45 -2.37
C SER A 3 -14.51 22.10 -3.10
N LEU A 4 -13.43 21.40 -3.43
CA LEU A 4 -13.54 19.96 -3.69
C LEU A 4 -13.78 19.16 -2.39
N ASN A 5 -13.58 19.79 -1.25
CA ASN A 5 -13.66 19.15 0.06
C ASN A 5 -15.09 18.91 0.56
N SER A 6 -16.09 19.55 -0.05
CA SER A 6 -17.50 19.40 0.34
C SER A 6 -18.24 18.30 -0.41
N ALA A 7 -17.63 17.73 -1.46
CA ALA A 7 -18.26 16.72 -2.33
C ALA A 7 -17.90 15.26 -1.97
N ILE A 8 -16.96 15.04 -1.03
CA ILE A 8 -16.58 13.68 -0.61
C ILE A 8 -17.58 13.18 0.41
N PRO A 9 -18.29 12.06 0.13
CA PRO A 9 -19.27 11.54 1.08
C PRO A 9 -18.62 11.17 2.41
N PRO A 10 -19.33 11.28 3.55
CA PRO A 10 -18.81 10.96 4.89
C PRO A 10 -18.20 9.56 4.99
N SER A 11 -18.67 8.60 4.18
CA SER A 11 -18.17 7.22 4.13
C SER A 11 -16.73 7.08 3.61
N THR A 12 -16.16 8.13 3.01
CA THR A 12 -14.78 8.13 2.50
C THR A 12 -13.78 8.78 3.46
N ARG A 13 -14.24 9.21 4.63
CA ARG A 13 -13.37 9.79 5.67
C ARG A 13 -13.36 8.88 6.89
N PRO A 14 -12.21 8.80 7.59
CA PRO A 14 -12.17 8.08 8.86
C PRO A 14 -13.13 8.73 9.85
N VAL A 15 -13.89 7.90 10.55
CA VAL A 15 -14.72 8.34 11.67
C VAL A 15 -13.79 8.81 12.80
N PRO A 16 -14.08 9.92 13.49
CA PRO A 16 -13.28 10.35 14.63
C PRO A 16 -13.05 9.23 15.64
N GLY A 17 -11.81 9.00 16.05
CA GLY A 17 -11.41 7.93 16.97
C GLY A 17 -11.05 6.60 16.31
N ILE A 18 -11.32 6.41 15.00
CA ILE A 18 -10.86 5.24 14.26
C ILE A 18 -9.43 5.48 13.76
N PRO A 19 -8.46 4.59 14.10
CA PRO A 19 -7.09 4.73 13.60
C PRO A 19 -7.02 4.54 12.08
N VAL A 20 -6.08 5.23 11.44
CA VAL A 20 -5.79 5.12 10.01
C VAL A 20 -4.51 4.31 9.81
N ALA A 21 -4.54 3.31 8.95
CA ALA A 21 -3.35 2.59 8.52
C ALA A 21 -3.11 2.76 7.02
N LEU A 22 -1.83 2.77 6.64
CA LEU A 22 -1.40 2.78 5.24
C LEU A 22 -0.77 1.44 4.89
N THR A 23 -1.25 0.79 3.83
CA THR A 23 -0.53 -0.32 3.21
C THR A 23 0.13 0.12 1.92
N VAL A 24 1.42 -0.19 1.77
CA VAL A 24 2.23 0.03 0.57
C VAL A 24 2.57 -1.32 -0.02
N ALA A 25 1.83 -1.75 -1.02
CA ALA A 25 1.95 -3.11 -1.56
C ALA A 25 1.38 -3.21 -2.98
N GLY A 26 1.59 -4.36 -3.59
CA GLY A 26 0.95 -4.71 -4.85
C GLY A 26 -0.51 -5.09 -4.69
N SER A 27 -1.24 -5.07 -5.80
CA SER A 27 -2.62 -5.57 -5.85
C SER A 27 -2.67 -7.09 -5.99
N ASP A 28 -3.84 -7.64 -5.67
CA ASP A 28 -4.23 -9.03 -5.92
C ASP A 28 -5.70 -9.08 -6.36
N SER A 29 -6.24 -10.26 -6.58
CA SER A 29 -7.68 -10.43 -6.84
C SER A 29 -8.56 -10.40 -5.58
N GLY A 30 -7.98 -10.52 -4.38
CA GLY A 30 -8.74 -10.44 -3.13
C GLY A 30 -8.09 -11.10 -1.92
N GLY A 31 -7.34 -12.20 -2.10
CA GLY A 31 -6.80 -13.01 -1.00
C GLY A 31 -5.40 -12.62 -0.52
N ALA A 32 -4.76 -11.65 -1.17
CA ALA A 32 -3.41 -11.17 -0.87
C ALA A 32 -3.30 -9.67 -1.15
N GLY A 33 -2.09 -9.11 -1.02
CA GLY A 33 -1.78 -7.73 -1.35
C GLY A 33 -2.65 -6.72 -0.61
N ILE A 34 -2.85 -5.56 -1.24
CA ILE A 34 -3.65 -4.48 -0.63
C ILE A 34 -5.08 -4.90 -0.28
N GLN A 35 -5.69 -5.80 -1.05
CA GLN A 35 -7.06 -6.26 -0.82
C GLN A 35 -7.17 -7.04 0.49
N ALA A 36 -6.24 -7.94 0.77
CA ALA A 36 -6.19 -8.67 2.04
C ALA A 36 -5.88 -7.74 3.20
N ASP A 37 -4.98 -6.77 3.02
CA ASP A 37 -4.64 -5.78 4.04
C ASP A 37 -5.86 -4.94 4.39
N LEU A 38 -6.61 -4.44 3.40
CA LEU A 38 -7.83 -3.66 3.62
C LEU A 38 -8.91 -4.46 4.34
N ALA A 39 -9.06 -5.75 4.00
CA ALA A 39 -10.01 -6.63 4.68
C ALA A 39 -9.61 -6.83 6.16
N ALA A 40 -8.32 -7.02 6.44
CA ALA A 40 -7.82 -7.13 7.81
C ALA A 40 -8.00 -5.83 8.59
N PHE A 41 -7.68 -4.67 8.01
CA PHE A 41 -7.91 -3.37 8.64
C PHE A 41 -9.37 -3.17 8.99
N SER A 42 -10.27 -3.46 8.05
CA SER A 42 -11.72 -3.35 8.27
C SER A 42 -12.21 -4.28 9.40
N TYR A 43 -11.67 -5.50 9.47
CA TYR A 43 -12.01 -6.45 10.52
C TYR A 43 -11.64 -5.94 11.93
N PHE A 44 -10.59 -5.14 12.05
CA PHE A 44 -10.10 -4.56 13.31
C PHE A 44 -10.57 -3.11 13.54
N ASP A 45 -11.59 -2.64 12.83
CA ASP A 45 -12.08 -1.25 12.91
C ASP A 45 -10.97 -0.20 12.65
N VAL A 46 -10.11 -0.46 11.66
CA VAL A 46 -9.06 0.44 11.19
C VAL A 46 -9.44 0.97 9.82
N PHE A 47 -9.35 2.28 9.62
CA PHE A 47 -9.52 2.88 8.29
C PHE A 47 -8.29 2.62 7.43
N GLY A 48 -8.45 1.80 6.38
CA GLY A 48 -7.36 1.42 5.49
C GLY A 48 -7.16 2.44 4.36
N THR A 49 -5.91 2.86 4.17
CA THR A 49 -5.45 3.62 3.00
C THR A 49 -4.38 2.84 2.25
N THR A 50 -4.16 3.15 0.98
CA THR A 50 -3.28 2.36 0.11
C THR A 50 -2.31 3.22 -0.69
N ALA A 51 -1.12 2.66 -0.95
CA ALA A 51 -0.22 3.07 -2.02
C ALA A 51 0.16 1.81 -2.81
N ILE A 52 -0.18 1.79 -4.10
CA ILE A 52 -0.04 0.61 -4.94
C ILE A 52 1.34 0.62 -5.60
N THR A 53 2.08 -0.47 -5.45
CA THR A 53 3.42 -0.65 -6.03
C THR A 53 3.40 -1.33 -7.39
N ALA A 54 2.44 -2.23 -7.60
CA ALA A 54 2.22 -2.91 -8.86
C ALA A 54 0.77 -3.39 -8.97
N VAL A 55 0.24 -3.42 -10.18
CA VAL A 55 -1.03 -4.07 -10.48
C VAL A 55 -0.74 -5.47 -10.99
N THR A 56 -1.40 -6.48 -10.43
CA THR A 56 -1.23 -7.87 -10.84
C THR A 56 -2.49 -8.43 -11.49
N ALA A 57 -2.31 -9.31 -12.46
CA ALA A 57 -3.34 -10.25 -12.90
C ALA A 57 -3.08 -11.56 -12.17
N GLN A 58 -3.71 -11.73 -11.02
CA GLN A 58 -3.40 -12.79 -10.06
C GLN A 58 -4.67 -13.45 -9.52
N ASN A 59 -4.57 -14.74 -9.28
CA ASN A 59 -5.54 -15.54 -8.54
C ASN A 59 -4.79 -16.57 -7.68
N PRO A 60 -5.47 -17.39 -6.85
CA PRO A 60 -4.79 -18.35 -5.97
C PRO A 60 -3.91 -19.39 -6.67
N LYS A 61 -4.07 -19.58 -7.98
CA LYS A 61 -3.33 -20.58 -8.76
C LYS A 61 -2.15 -19.99 -9.53
N ALA A 62 -2.22 -18.72 -9.91
CA ALA A 62 -1.22 -18.12 -10.80
C ALA A 62 -1.15 -16.59 -10.70
N VAL A 63 0.02 -16.07 -11.05
CA VAL A 63 0.24 -14.67 -11.43
C VAL A 63 0.57 -14.65 -12.91
N THR A 64 -0.31 -14.09 -13.74
CA THR A 64 -0.18 -14.12 -15.20
C THR A 64 0.37 -12.82 -15.79
N ALA A 65 0.27 -11.72 -15.04
CA ALA A 65 0.88 -10.44 -15.41
C ALA A 65 1.16 -9.60 -14.16
N VAL A 66 2.21 -8.78 -14.24
CA VAL A 66 2.54 -7.77 -13.25
C VAL A 66 2.89 -6.48 -13.98
N HIS A 67 2.21 -5.40 -13.62
CA HIS A 67 2.51 -4.05 -14.14
C HIS A 67 3.00 -3.17 -12.98
N PRO A 68 4.30 -2.86 -12.90
CA PRO A 68 4.83 -2.02 -11.84
C PRO A 68 4.35 -0.58 -12.00
N VAL A 69 4.04 0.05 -10.89
CA VAL A 69 3.78 1.49 -10.84
C VAL A 69 5.12 2.23 -10.82
N PRO A 70 5.28 3.34 -11.55
CA PRO A 70 6.50 4.13 -11.51
C PRO A 70 6.87 4.53 -10.07
N PRO A 71 8.15 4.44 -9.65
CA PRO A 71 8.58 4.78 -8.29
C PRO A 71 8.16 6.17 -7.83
N THR A 72 8.19 7.16 -8.72
CA THR A 72 7.73 8.53 -8.45
C THR A 72 6.24 8.59 -8.13
N THR A 73 5.43 7.77 -8.81
CA THR A 73 3.98 7.67 -8.54
C THR A 73 3.72 6.97 -7.20
N VAL A 74 4.50 5.94 -6.87
CA VAL A 74 4.41 5.28 -5.55
C VAL A 74 4.69 6.29 -4.43
N SER A 75 5.78 7.05 -4.52
CA SER A 75 6.09 8.11 -3.56
C SER A 75 4.98 9.17 -3.47
N ALA A 76 4.40 9.56 -4.61
CA ALA A 76 3.31 10.52 -4.65
C ALA A 76 2.05 9.99 -3.95
N GLN A 77 1.70 8.71 -4.11
CA GLN A 77 0.59 8.08 -3.41
C GLN A 77 0.80 8.11 -1.89
N VAL A 78 1.99 7.72 -1.41
CA VAL A 78 2.34 7.76 0.02
C VAL A 78 2.23 9.18 0.54
N SER A 79 2.80 10.16 -0.17
CA SER A 79 2.76 11.58 0.22
C SER A 79 1.34 12.12 0.28
N ALA A 80 0.48 11.77 -0.67
CA ALA A 80 -0.91 12.20 -0.70
C ALA A 80 -1.69 11.68 0.52
N VAL A 81 -1.49 10.42 0.90
CA VAL A 81 -2.10 9.84 2.09
C VAL A 81 -1.57 10.51 3.36
N MET A 82 -0.24 10.60 3.50
CA MET A 82 0.41 11.14 4.70
C MET A 82 0.17 12.64 4.90
N SER A 83 -0.21 13.38 3.86
CA SER A 83 -0.54 14.82 3.95
C SER A 83 -1.95 15.08 4.45
N GLU A 84 -2.88 14.15 4.21
CA GLU A 84 -4.30 14.33 4.55
C GLU A 84 -4.68 13.56 5.83
N PHE A 85 -4.10 12.37 6.05
CA PHE A 85 -4.48 11.49 7.14
C PHE A 85 -3.42 11.45 8.25
N SER A 86 -3.88 11.42 9.51
CA SER A 86 -3.02 11.07 10.65
C SER A 86 -2.80 9.56 10.68
N VAL A 87 -1.85 9.08 9.89
CA VAL A 87 -1.54 7.65 9.77
C VAL A 87 -0.91 7.13 11.07
N ALA A 88 -1.59 6.20 11.73
CA ALA A 88 -1.17 5.61 12.99
C ALA A 88 -0.14 4.49 12.82
N ALA A 89 -0.17 3.78 11.69
CA ALA A 89 0.79 2.72 11.36
C ALA A 89 0.86 2.51 9.85
N ILE A 90 2.00 2.00 9.41
CA ILE A 90 2.27 1.67 8.00
C ILE A 90 2.65 0.20 7.90
N LYS A 91 2.19 -0.47 6.85
CA LYS A 91 2.64 -1.82 6.48
C LYS A 91 3.18 -1.77 5.06
N THR A 92 4.33 -2.40 4.82
CA THR A 92 4.78 -2.70 3.45
C THR A 92 4.57 -4.17 3.14
N GLY A 93 4.14 -4.46 1.92
CA GLY A 93 4.08 -5.81 1.36
C GLY A 93 5.02 -5.94 0.16
N MET A 94 4.52 -6.47 -0.96
CA MET A 94 5.31 -6.59 -2.19
C MET A 94 5.70 -5.22 -2.74
N LEU A 95 6.99 -4.94 -2.83
CA LEU A 95 7.54 -3.68 -3.37
C LEU A 95 8.08 -3.83 -4.80
N PHE A 96 8.21 -5.04 -5.29
CA PHE A 96 8.52 -5.42 -6.68
C PHE A 96 9.97 -5.16 -7.13
N SER A 97 10.51 -3.95 -6.98
CA SER A 97 11.84 -3.59 -7.50
C SER A 97 12.67 -2.76 -6.53
N ALA A 98 13.99 -2.76 -6.73
CA ALA A 98 14.93 -1.97 -5.93
C ALA A 98 14.62 -0.47 -5.98
N GLU A 99 14.19 0.04 -7.13
CA GLU A 99 13.83 1.44 -7.31
C GLU A 99 12.58 1.82 -6.51
N ILE A 100 11.57 0.94 -6.47
CA ILE A 100 10.37 1.16 -5.65
C ILE A 100 10.72 1.06 -4.17
N ILE A 101 11.56 0.10 -3.78
CA ILE A 101 12.05 -0.03 -2.39
C ILE A 101 12.75 1.26 -1.95
N ALA A 102 13.68 1.78 -2.77
CA ALA A 102 14.38 3.03 -2.48
C ALA A 102 13.41 4.21 -2.36
N ALA A 103 12.48 4.37 -3.30
CA ALA A 103 11.49 5.44 -3.29
C ALA A 103 10.58 5.39 -2.04
N VAL A 104 10.15 4.19 -1.63
CA VAL A 104 9.35 3.99 -0.43
C VAL A 104 10.18 4.30 0.82
N ALA A 105 11.42 3.82 0.90
CA ALA A 105 12.32 4.10 2.02
C ALA A 105 12.56 5.61 2.19
N ASP A 106 12.80 6.33 1.10
CA ASP A 106 13.04 7.76 1.12
C ASP A 106 11.80 8.54 1.61
N VAL A 107 10.62 8.24 1.07
CA VAL A 107 9.40 8.97 1.46
C VAL A 107 8.98 8.67 2.89
N LEU A 108 9.15 7.43 3.37
CA LEU A 108 8.85 7.05 4.74
C LEU A 108 9.91 7.56 5.71
N GLY A 109 11.19 7.58 5.32
CA GLY A 109 12.30 8.10 6.12
C GLY A 109 12.16 9.59 6.46
N SER A 110 11.43 10.35 5.66
CA SER A 110 11.09 11.74 5.95
C SER A 110 10.03 11.91 7.05
N ARG A 111 9.44 10.84 7.54
CA ARG A 111 8.35 10.81 8.54
C ARG A 111 8.70 9.90 9.73
N PRO A 112 9.74 10.22 10.52
CA PRO A 112 10.14 9.40 11.65
C PRO A 112 9.03 9.34 12.71
N GLY A 113 8.92 8.20 13.38
CA GLY A 113 8.00 7.99 14.50
C GLY A 113 6.69 7.28 14.18
N THR A 114 6.32 7.10 12.90
CA THR A 114 5.18 6.27 12.55
C THR A 114 5.60 4.79 12.57
N PRO A 115 4.94 3.91 13.36
CA PRO A 115 5.23 2.48 13.36
C PRO A 115 5.16 1.86 11.97
N LEU A 116 6.16 1.05 11.62
CA LEU A 116 6.27 0.38 10.33
C LEU A 116 6.39 -1.13 10.52
N VAL A 117 5.51 -1.87 9.87
CA VAL A 117 5.57 -3.33 9.74
C VAL A 117 6.05 -3.67 8.34
N VAL A 118 7.19 -4.34 8.23
CA VAL A 118 7.75 -4.78 6.94
C VAL A 118 7.43 -6.26 6.74
N ASP A 119 6.66 -6.56 5.70
CA ASP A 119 6.41 -7.90 5.21
C ASP A 119 7.21 -8.08 3.90
N PRO A 120 8.38 -8.74 3.95
CA PRO A 120 9.29 -8.82 2.79
C PRO A 120 8.82 -9.88 1.79
N VAL A 121 7.69 -9.64 1.14
CA VAL A 121 7.11 -10.56 0.15
C VAL A 121 8.02 -10.67 -1.07
N MET A 122 8.52 -11.89 -1.33
CA MET A 122 9.39 -12.21 -2.47
C MET A 122 8.70 -13.13 -3.48
N VAL A 123 7.84 -14.03 -2.99
CA VAL A 123 7.22 -15.09 -3.79
C VAL A 123 5.73 -15.18 -3.44
N ALA A 124 4.87 -15.34 -4.45
CA ALA A 124 3.46 -15.60 -4.25
C ALA A 124 3.21 -17.03 -3.73
N THR A 125 2.06 -17.28 -3.13
CA THR A 125 1.64 -18.64 -2.71
C THR A 125 1.65 -19.64 -3.87
N SER A 126 1.40 -19.19 -5.09
CA SER A 126 1.50 -19.99 -6.32
C SER A 126 2.94 -20.33 -6.74
N GLY A 127 3.98 -19.82 -6.03
CA GLY A 127 5.40 -19.97 -6.38
C GLY A 127 5.90 -18.93 -7.39
N ALA A 128 5.05 -18.03 -7.88
CA ALA A 128 5.47 -16.98 -8.79
C ALA A 128 6.36 -15.94 -8.07
N LYS A 129 7.48 -15.57 -8.70
CA LYS A 129 8.39 -14.57 -8.18
C LYS A 129 7.77 -13.18 -8.28
N LEU A 130 7.71 -12.47 -7.17
CA LEU A 130 7.08 -11.15 -7.04
C LEU A 130 8.10 -10.03 -6.78
N LEU A 131 9.37 -10.36 -6.58
CA LEU A 131 10.45 -9.42 -6.39
C LEU A 131 11.53 -9.67 -7.45
N GLN A 132 12.06 -8.59 -8.02
CA GLN A 132 13.18 -8.69 -8.96
C GLN A 132 14.46 -9.16 -8.24
N ASP A 133 15.31 -9.96 -8.92
CA ASP A 133 16.52 -10.55 -8.32
C ASP A 133 17.48 -9.51 -7.74
N VAL A 134 17.56 -8.35 -8.38
CA VAL A 134 18.42 -7.24 -7.94
C VAL A 134 17.88 -6.48 -6.73
N ALA A 135 16.70 -6.84 -6.24
CA ALA A 135 16.04 -6.21 -5.10
C ALA A 135 16.08 -7.07 -3.81
N ILE A 136 16.80 -8.20 -3.86
CA ILE A 136 16.95 -9.13 -2.72
C ILE A 136 18.21 -8.75 -1.89
#